data_8efa89c8e6cef759f1512b98bb01cf3b
#
_entry.id   8efa89c8e6cef759f1512b98bb01cf3b
#
_cell.length_a   1.000
_cell.length_b   1.000
_cell.length_c   1.000
_cell.angle_alpha   90.00
_cell.angle_beta   90.00
_cell.angle_gamma   90.00
#
_symmetry.space_group_name_H-M   'P 1'
#
loop_
_entity.id
_entity.type
_entity.pdbx_description
1 polymer ?
#
loop_
_entity_poly.entity_id
_entity_poly.type
_entity_poly.pdbx_seq_one_letter_code
_entity_poly.pdbx_strand_id
1 'polypeptide(L)'
;VAHSPITTDPFDDAFHEECGVFGVFGHSDAAALTALGLHALQHRGQEAAGMVTFDGHHFHSLRRLGHVADNFSSKQAIEGLPGDRAIGHNRYSTSGDTVERNIQPLFADFDSGGFAISHNGNLTNAVHLRRELVKRGSLFHSTTDTEVIVHLIATSTYVGVLDRMIDALKQVEGAYSLAALTPDSMIGIRDPLGVRPLVLGVLDNAWILASETCALDIIGARFVRDLDAGEMVIITEEGIESIKPFPPQKSRNCIFEYIYFARPDSVMQNRSVYETRKFIGAELARESSVPADAIIPVPDSGTPAAIGYAAESGIPFELGIIRNHYVGRTFIEPSDQIRHLGVKLKHNANRAHVEGKRVILVDDSIVRGTTSVKIVEMMRNAGAREVHMRIASPPTKNPCFYGVDTPEKKELMAAQMTIEEMRKVIGVDTLAFLSMDGLYRAMGESARNNQSPQYCDACFSGDYPIRLTDNEDGTENSQLSFLTEIVGGKR
;
A
#
# COMPACT_ATOMS: atom_id res chain seq x y z
N VAL A 1 3.01 -34.00 3.93
CA VAL A 1 3.75 -33.15 3.01
C VAL A 1 3.13 -31.77 3.19
N ALA A 2 3.78 -30.90 3.94
CA ALA A 2 3.32 -29.54 4.16
C ALA A 2 3.41 -28.81 2.82
N HIS A 3 2.28 -28.34 2.32
CA HIS A 3 2.27 -27.38 1.22
C HIS A 3 2.64 -26.02 1.81
N SER A 4 3.80 -25.50 1.38
CA SER A 4 4.22 -24.14 1.66
C SER A 4 3.14 -23.15 1.21
N PRO A 5 2.86 -22.09 1.98
CA PRO A 5 2.06 -20.97 1.53
C PRO A 5 2.65 -20.42 0.23
N ILE A 6 1.83 -19.68 -0.54
CA ILE A 6 2.29 -18.92 -1.71
C ILE A 6 3.49 -18.11 -1.24
N THR A 7 4.68 -18.60 -1.54
CA THR A 7 5.91 -17.97 -1.09
C THR A 7 6.01 -16.64 -1.83
N THR A 8 5.88 -15.55 -1.11
CA THR A 8 6.54 -14.30 -1.49
C THR A 8 7.95 -14.64 -1.93
N ASP A 9 8.36 -14.14 -3.09
CA ASP A 9 9.73 -14.36 -3.60
C ASP A 9 10.69 -14.03 -2.44
N PRO A 10 11.42 -15.01 -1.86
CA PRO A 10 12.31 -14.76 -0.72
C PRO A 10 13.46 -13.81 -1.08
N PHE A 11 13.51 -13.36 -2.33
CA PHE A 11 14.44 -12.40 -2.88
C PHE A 11 13.78 -11.06 -3.23
N ASP A 12 12.47 -10.91 -2.99
CA ASP A 12 11.78 -9.63 -3.11
C ASP A 12 12.06 -8.83 -1.83
N ASP A 13 12.93 -7.85 -1.96
CA ASP A 13 13.43 -6.99 -0.86
C ASP A 13 12.64 -5.67 -0.78
N ALA A 14 11.66 -5.52 -1.66
CA ALA A 14 10.78 -4.36 -1.65
C ALA A 14 9.79 -4.44 -0.48
N PHE A 15 9.37 -3.29 0.00
CA PHE A 15 8.18 -3.21 0.83
C PHE A 15 7.01 -3.81 0.07
N HIS A 16 6.28 -4.68 0.73
CA HIS A 16 5.08 -5.23 0.17
C HIS A 16 3.90 -4.30 0.41
N GLU A 17 3.01 -4.30 -0.54
CA GLU A 17 2.03 -3.28 -0.83
C GLU A 17 0.90 -3.25 0.19
N GLU A 18 0.21 -2.13 0.22
CA GLU A 18 -0.99 -1.87 0.99
C GLU A 18 -2.22 -2.30 0.21
N CYS A 19 -3.37 -2.45 0.92
CA CYS A 19 -4.65 -2.67 0.28
C CYS A 19 -5.11 -1.46 -0.55
N GLY A 20 -5.92 -1.70 -1.58
CA GLY A 20 -6.61 -0.67 -2.36
C GLY A 20 -8.11 -0.77 -2.19
N VAL A 21 -8.78 0.37 -1.98
CA VAL A 21 -10.25 0.46 -1.93
C VAL A 21 -10.78 1.28 -3.10
N PHE A 22 -11.94 0.88 -3.61
CA PHE A 22 -12.64 1.58 -4.67
C PHE A 22 -14.15 1.47 -4.46
N GLY A 23 -14.91 2.50 -4.79
CA GLY A 23 -16.36 2.49 -4.67
C GLY A 23 -17.03 3.36 -5.74
N VAL A 24 -18.20 2.94 -6.19
CA VAL A 24 -19.07 3.63 -7.17
C VAL A 24 -20.47 3.71 -6.60
N PHE A 25 -21.12 4.87 -6.72
CA PHE A 25 -22.51 5.07 -6.32
C PHE A 25 -23.28 5.84 -7.39
N GLY A 26 -24.34 5.22 -7.93
CA GLY A 26 -25.24 5.83 -8.88
C GLY A 26 -24.85 5.65 -10.36
N HIS A 27 -24.19 4.52 -10.73
CA HIS A 27 -23.84 4.23 -12.12
C HIS A 27 -24.27 2.81 -12.54
N SER A 28 -24.94 2.67 -13.69
CA SER A 28 -25.41 1.37 -14.21
C SER A 28 -24.31 0.33 -14.41
N ASP A 29 -23.09 0.75 -14.68
CA ASP A 29 -21.92 -0.09 -14.87
C ASP A 29 -21.01 -0.12 -13.63
N ALA A 30 -21.58 0.01 -12.42
CA ALA A 30 -20.80 0.11 -11.17
C ALA A 30 -19.79 -1.03 -10.99
N ALA A 31 -20.18 -2.27 -11.31
CA ALA A 31 -19.28 -3.42 -11.22
C ALA A 31 -18.09 -3.32 -12.20
N ALA A 32 -18.33 -2.95 -13.45
CA ALA A 32 -17.27 -2.82 -14.47
C ALA A 32 -16.30 -1.68 -14.12
N LEU A 33 -16.83 -0.53 -13.69
CA LEU A 33 -16.01 0.61 -13.25
C LEU A 33 -15.19 0.26 -12.01
N THR A 34 -15.78 -0.47 -11.06
CA THR A 34 -15.05 -0.95 -9.87
C THR A 34 -13.93 -1.92 -10.24
N ALA A 35 -14.15 -2.84 -11.19
CA ALA A 35 -13.11 -3.74 -11.68
C ALA A 35 -11.95 -2.96 -12.34
N LEU A 36 -12.24 -1.94 -13.15
CA LEU A 36 -11.22 -1.08 -13.77
C LEU A 36 -10.46 -0.25 -12.72
N GLY A 37 -11.15 0.34 -11.75
CA GLY A 37 -10.54 1.08 -10.64
C GLY A 37 -9.63 0.19 -9.78
N LEU A 38 -10.07 -1.00 -9.43
CA LEU A 38 -9.25 -1.99 -8.72
C LEU A 38 -8.04 -2.43 -9.56
N HIS A 39 -8.20 -2.58 -10.89
CA HIS A 39 -7.08 -2.91 -11.77
C HIS A 39 -6.03 -1.78 -11.78
N ALA A 40 -6.44 -0.52 -11.78
CA ALA A 40 -5.53 0.62 -11.64
C ALA A 40 -4.80 0.60 -10.28
N LEU A 41 -5.44 0.09 -9.23
CA LEU A 41 -4.91 -0.07 -7.88
C LEU A 41 -4.22 -1.43 -7.65
N GLN A 42 -3.95 -2.23 -8.70
CA GLN A 42 -3.37 -3.58 -8.55
C GLN A 42 -1.98 -3.56 -7.89
N HIS A 43 -1.24 -2.46 -8.00
CA HIS A 43 0.03 -2.26 -7.31
C HIS A 43 -0.12 -2.25 -5.77
N ARG A 44 -1.32 -1.95 -5.24
CA ARG A 44 -1.61 -1.93 -3.79
C ARG A 44 -1.98 -3.29 -3.22
N GLY A 45 -2.36 -4.28 -4.04
CA GLY A 45 -2.68 -5.61 -3.55
C GLY A 45 -2.75 -6.62 -4.68
N GLN A 46 -2.03 -7.72 -4.55
CA GLN A 46 -1.84 -8.72 -5.62
C GLN A 46 -2.28 -10.13 -5.21
N GLU A 47 -2.66 -10.35 -3.95
CA GLU A 47 -2.99 -11.68 -3.43
C GLU A 47 -4.43 -12.07 -3.66
N ALA A 48 -5.34 -11.12 -3.55
CA ALA A 48 -6.76 -11.36 -3.72
C ALA A 48 -7.50 -10.07 -4.12
N ALA A 49 -8.66 -10.23 -4.73
CA ALA A 49 -9.56 -9.12 -5.02
C ALA A 49 -11.02 -9.53 -4.75
N GLY A 50 -11.80 -8.56 -4.30
CA GLY A 50 -13.21 -8.74 -4.05
C GLY A 50 -14.04 -7.52 -4.39
N MET A 51 -15.31 -7.75 -4.64
CA MET A 51 -16.31 -6.73 -4.94
C MET A 51 -17.65 -7.12 -4.36
N VAL A 52 -18.37 -6.13 -3.86
CA VAL A 52 -19.78 -6.24 -3.47
C VAL A 52 -20.57 -5.17 -4.20
N THR A 53 -21.70 -5.55 -4.81
CA THR A 53 -22.65 -4.63 -5.46
C THR A 53 -24.02 -4.71 -4.81
N PHE A 54 -24.86 -3.69 -5.05
CA PHE A 54 -26.27 -3.68 -4.61
C PHE A 54 -27.16 -3.27 -5.77
N ASP A 55 -28.22 -4.09 -6.04
CA ASP A 55 -29.13 -3.93 -7.18
C ASP A 55 -30.45 -3.23 -6.83
N GLY A 56 -30.54 -2.66 -5.65
CA GLY A 56 -31.76 -2.06 -5.10
C GLY A 56 -32.55 -3.02 -4.23
N HIS A 57 -32.26 -4.32 -4.25
CA HIS A 57 -32.95 -5.37 -3.49
C HIS A 57 -32.01 -6.30 -2.75
N HIS A 58 -30.90 -6.71 -3.41
CA HIS A 58 -29.95 -7.68 -2.89
C HIS A 58 -28.53 -7.21 -3.07
N PHE A 59 -27.66 -7.66 -2.14
CA PHE A 59 -26.22 -7.54 -2.29
C PHE A 59 -25.69 -8.79 -3.05
N HIS A 60 -24.79 -8.53 -3.99
CA HIS A 60 -24.08 -9.57 -4.74
C HIS A 60 -22.57 -9.45 -4.44
N SER A 61 -21.91 -10.58 -4.23
CA SER A 61 -20.49 -10.61 -3.83
C SER A 61 -19.69 -11.59 -4.67
N LEU A 62 -18.52 -11.16 -5.11
CA LEU A 62 -17.49 -12.03 -5.70
C LEU A 62 -16.15 -11.72 -5.05
N ARG A 63 -15.55 -12.73 -4.40
CA ARG A 63 -14.26 -12.62 -3.69
C ARG A 63 -13.41 -13.81 -4.08
N ARG A 64 -12.19 -13.58 -4.57
CA ARG A 64 -11.29 -14.63 -5.04
C ARG A 64 -9.83 -14.27 -4.81
N LEU A 65 -9.00 -15.28 -4.63
CA LEU A 65 -7.56 -15.18 -4.67
C LEU A 65 -7.08 -14.85 -6.10
N GLY A 66 -5.95 -14.16 -6.22
CA GLY A 66 -5.34 -13.76 -7.48
C GLY A 66 -5.65 -12.32 -7.88
N HIS A 67 -5.17 -11.93 -9.05
CA HIS A 67 -5.25 -10.56 -9.56
C HIS A 67 -6.68 -10.18 -9.99
N VAL A 68 -6.94 -8.89 -10.05
CA VAL A 68 -8.21 -8.32 -10.54
C VAL A 68 -8.53 -8.81 -11.95
N ALA A 69 -7.55 -8.80 -12.86
CA ALA A 69 -7.73 -9.24 -14.23
C ALA A 69 -8.12 -10.73 -14.32
N ASP A 70 -7.59 -11.58 -13.44
CA ASP A 70 -7.94 -13.01 -13.42
C ASP A 70 -9.38 -13.23 -12.95
N ASN A 71 -9.86 -12.40 -12.03
CA ASN A 71 -11.12 -12.58 -11.33
C ASN A 71 -12.30 -11.86 -11.99
N PHE A 72 -12.07 -10.70 -12.61
CA PHE A 72 -13.14 -9.80 -13.10
C PHE A 72 -13.06 -9.51 -14.61
N SER A 73 -12.22 -10.19 -15.39
CA SER A 73 -12.12 -9.99 -16.86
C SER A 73 -13.23 -10.67 -17.65
N SER A 74 -13.93 -11.65 -17.08
CA SER A 74 -14.98 -12.37 -17.78
C SER A 74 -16.32 -11.62 -17.72
N LYS A 75 -17.04 -11.60 -18.84
CA LYS A 75 -18.40 -11.04 -18.92
C LYS A 75 -19.33 -11.66 -17.86
N GLN A 76 -19.24 -12.96 -17.63
CA GLN A 76 -20.02 -13.67 -16.64
C GLN A 76 -19.76 -13.18 -15.20
N ALA A 77 -18.50 -12.85 -14.85
CA ALA A 77 -18.17 -12.34 -13.53
C ALA A 77 -18.82 -10.97 -13.28
N ILE A 78 -18.82 -10.09 -14.28
CA ILE A 78 -19.41 -8.75 -14.17
C ILE A 78 -20.95 -8.83 -14.20
N GLU A 79 -21.55 -9.66 -15.09
CA GLU A 79 -23.00 -9.88 -15.14
C GLU A 79 -23.56 -10.53 -13.86
N GLY A 80 -22.72 -11.26 -13.11
CA GLY A 80 -23.07 -11.81 -11.79
C GLY A 80 -23.06 -10.80 -10.65
N LEU A 81 -22.70 -9.53 -10.92
CA LEU A 81 -22.61 -8.42 -9.97
C LEU A 81 -23.50 -7.24 -10.45
N PRO A 82 -24.82 -7.43 -10.54
CA PRO A 82 -25.72 -6.37 -10.98
C PRO A 82 -25.81 -5.24 -9.93
N GLY A 83 -26.32 -4.09 -10.38
CA GLY A 83 -26.61 -2.95 -9.53
C GLY A 83 -25.92 -1.66 -9.97
N ASP A 84 -26.32 -0.58 -9.35
CA ASP A 84 -25.84 0.79 -9.64
C ASP A 84 -24.85 1.32 -8.59
N ARG A 85 -24.53 0.51 -7.60
CA ARG A 85 -23.54 0.84 -6.56
C ARG A 85 -22.69 -0.36 -6.22
N ALA A 86 -21.41 -0.11 -5.97
CA ALA A 86 -20.40 -1.14 -5.71
C ALA A 86 -19.30 -0.63 -4.81
N ILE A 87 -18.72 -1.52 -4.00
CA ILE A 87 -17.41 -1.32 -3.37
C ILE A 87 -16.50 -2.50 -3.67
N GLY A 88 -15.21 -2.23 -3.80
CA GLY A 88 -14.21 -3.24 -4.09
C GLY A 88 -12.94 -3.07 -3.29
N HIS A 89 -12.14 -4.13 -3.27
CA HIS A 89 -10.92 -4.21 -2.49
C HIS A 89 -9.86 -5.06 -3.19
N ASN A 90 -8.64 -4.56 -3.24
CA ASN A 90 -7.42 -5.32 -3.53
C ASN A 90 -6.73 -5.65 -2.22
N ARG A 91 -6.44 -6.93 -1.99
CA ARG A 91 -5.84 -7.39 -0.76
C ARG A 91 -4.33 -7.63 -0.92
N TYR A 92 -3.59 -7.13 0.07
CA TYR A 92 -2.31 -7.67 0.51
C TYR A 92 -2.42 -8.00 2.01
N SER A 93 -1.81 -9.10 2.47
CA SER A 93 -1.97 -9.57 3.85
C SER A 93 -1.05 -8.82 4.80
N THR A 94 -1.52 -7.72 5.37
CA THR A 94 -0.86 -7.04 6.51
C THR A 94 -1.28 -7.64 7.85
N SER A 95 -2.50 -8.18 7.92
CA SER A 95 -3.00 -8.92 9.08
C SER A 95 -3.85 -10.11 8.63
N GLY A 96 -3.64 -11.28 9.26
CA GLY A 96 -4.32 -12.53 8.95
C GLY A 96 -3.79 -13.25 7.70
N ASP A 97 -4.10 -14.54 7.59
CA ASP A 97 -3.63 -15.40 6.50
C ASP A 97 -4.26 -15.04 5.14
N THR A 98 -3.58 -15.36 4.03
CA THR A 98 -4.12 -15.25 2.67
C THR A 98 -5.05 -16.42 2.39
N VAL A 99 -6.28 -16.35 2.91
CA VAL A 99 -7.36 -17.33 2.76
C VAL A 99 -8.65 -16.64 2.31
N GLU A 100 -9.56 -17.37 1.66
CA GLU A 100 -10.76 -16.77 1.06
C GLU A 100 -11.64 -16.02 2.07
N ARG A 101 -11.75 -16.50 3.32
CA ARG A 101 -12.55 -15.83 4.37
C ARG A 101 -12.01 -14.44 4.78
N ASN A 102 -10.77 -14.14 4.46
CA ASN A 102 -10.13 -12.85 4.75
C ASN A 102 -10.24 -11.86 3.59
N ILE A 103 -10.81 -12.26 2.44
CA ILE A 103 -10.95 -11.38 1.28
C ILE A 103 -12.09 -10.39 1.54
N GLN A 104 -11.79 -9.12 1.32
CA GLN A 104 -12.76 -8.03 1.45
C GLN A 104 -13.37 -7.69 0.08
N PRO A 105 -14.55 -7.02 0.03
CA PRO A 105 -15.31 -6.46 1.16
C PRO A 105 -15.88 -7.56 2.08
N LEU A 106 -15.84 -7.30 3.41
CA LEU A 106 -16.59 -8.12 4.35
C LEU A 106 -18.06 -7.73 4.28
N PHE A 107 -18.97 -8.73 4.42
CA PHE A 107 -20.41 -8.51 4.39
C PHE A 107 -21.03 -9.01 5.69
N ALA A 108 -22.03 -8.27 6.18
CA ALA A 108 -22.84 -8.64 7.33
C ALA A 108 -24.29 -8.18 7.13
N ASP A 109 -25.24 -8.97 7.64
CA ASP A 109 -26.63 -8.57 7.74
C ASP A 109 -26.88 -8.02 9.16
N PHE A 110 -27.38 -6.79 9.23
CA PHE A 110 -27.85 -6.15 10.45
C PHE A 110 -29.38 -6.10 10.44
N ASP A 111 -29.96 -5.73 11.57
CA ASP A 111 -31.38 -5.42 11.68
C ASP A 111 -31.83 -4.26 10.76
N SER A 112 -30.92 -3.38 10.41
CA SER A 112 -31.09 -2.26 9.48
C SER A 112 -30.86 -2.62 8.02
N GLY A 113 -30.53 -3.87 7.68
CA GLY A 113 -30.23 -4.34 6.31
C GLY A 113 -28.79 -4.80 6.12
N GLY A 114 -28.43 -5.10 4.87
CA GLY A 114 -27.09 -5.56 4.51
C GLY A 114 -26.05 -4.42 4.63
N PHE A 115 -24.84 -4.81 4.98
CA PHE A 115 -23.69 -3.92 5.15
C PHE A 115 -22.43 -4.57 4.59
N ALA A 116 -21.73 -3.86 3.72
CA ALA A 116 -20.42 -4.30 3.22
C ALA A 116 -19.34 -3.25 3.56
N ILE A 117 -18.10 -3.70 3.81
CA ILE A 117 -17.00 -2.82 4.17
C ILE A 117 -15.68 -3.30 3.58
N SER A 118 -14.91 -2.36 3.04
CA SER A 118 -13.52 -2.49 2.57
C SER A 118 -12.61 -1.59 3.38
N HIS A 119 -11.41 -2.07 3.71
CA HIS A 119 -10.44 -1.40 4.57
C HIS A 119 -9.04 -1.42 3.95
N ASN A 120 -8.46 -0.24 3.77
CA ASN A 120 -7.04 -0.02 3.53
C ASN A 120 -6.41 0.56 4.79
N GLY A 121 -5.53 -0.19 5.43
CA GLY A 121 -4.88 0.19 6.67
C GLY A 121 -4.63 -0.99 7.61
N ASN A 122 -4.41 -0.67 8.89
CA ASN A 122 -4.26 -1.65 9.96
C ASN A 122 -4.60 -1.05 11.31
N LEU A 123 -5.33 -1.82 12.14
CA LEU A 123 -5.68 -1.44 13.50
C LEU A 123 -4.62 -1.93 14.48
N THR A 124 -4.20 -1.06 15.38
CA THR A 124 -3.16 -1.33 16.39
C THR A 124 -3.69 -1.86 17.71
N ASN A 125 -5.01 -1.97 17.85
CA ASN A 125 -5.70 -2.56 19.00
C ASN A 125 -6.69 -3.67 18.59
N ALA A 126 -6.57 -4.22 17.38
CA ALA A 126 -7.50 -5.21 16.86
C ALA A 126 -7.57 -6.48 17.70
N VAL A 127 -6.43 -7.01 18.16
CA VAL A 127 -6.36 -8.24 18.96
C VAL A 127 -6.96 -8.02 20.35
N HIS A 128 -6.68 -6.87 20.96
CA HIS A 128 -7.29 -6.47 22.22
C HIS A 128 -8.82 -6.43 22.11
N LEU A 129 -9.35 -5.66 21.15
CA LEU A 129 -10.80 -5.52 20.92
C LEU A 129 -11.45 -6.87 20.57
N ARG A 130 -10.82 -7.69 19.74
CA ARG A 130 -11.31 -9.02 19.37
C ARG A 130 -11.51 -9.90 20.61
N ARG A 131 -10.56 -9.90 21.54
CA ARG A 131 -10.67 -10.65 22.81
C ARG A 131 -11.86 -10.20 23.63
N GLU A 132 -12.09 -8.89 23.75
CA GLU A 132 -13.23 -8.33 24.47
C GLU A 132 -14.57 -8.71 23.80
N LEU A 133 -14.63 -8.62 22.48
CA LEU A 133 -15.83 -9.01 21.72
C LEU A 133 -16.14 -10.51 21.83
N VAL A 134 -15.12 -11.38 21.78
CA VAL A 134 -15.29 -12.84 21.97
C VAL A 134 -15.81 -13.13 23.40
N LYS A 135 -15.32 -12.46 24.43
CA LYS A 135 -15.85 -12.60 25.80
C LYS A 135 -17.33 -12.20 25.91
N ARG A 136 -17.79 -11.29 25.04
CA ARG A 136 -19.19 -10.86 24.96
C ARG A 136 -20.06 -11.75 24.04
N GLY A 137 -19.45 -12.80 23.45
CA GLY A 137 -20.15 -13.77 22.61
C GLY A 137 -20.07 -13.54 21.11
N SER A 138 -19.26 -12.60 20.61
CA SER A 138 -19.02 -12.41 19.18
C SER A 138 -18.31 -13.62 18.58
N LEU A 139 -18.78 -14.07 17.41
CA LEU A 139 -18.23 -15.20 16.66
C LEU A 139 -17.51 -14.66 15.42
N PHE A 140 -16.20 -14.80 15.38
CA PHE A 140 -15.39 -14.35 14.25
C PHE A 140 -15.22 -15.45 13.20
N HIS A 141 -15.34 -15.08 11.93
CA HIS A 141 -15.17 -15.97 10.78
C HIS A 141 -13.80 -15.76 10.10
N SER A 142 -13.27 -14.54 10.12
CA SER A 142 -11.98 -14.19 9.53
C SER A 142 -10.91 -13.90 10.61
N THR A 143 -9.70 -13.70 10.18
CA THR A 143 -8.61 -13.25 11.05
C THR A 143 -8.23 -11.78 10.80
N THR A 144 -9.01 -11.07 9.96
CA THR A 144 -8.75 -9.66 9.66
C THR A 144 -9.16 -8.75 10.81
N ASP A 145 -8.45 -7.65 10.93
CA ASP A 145 -8.78 -6.54 11.85
C ASP A 145 -10.11 -5.86 11.46
N THR A 146 -10.44 -5.83 10.18
CA THR A 146 -11.69 -5.25 9.65
C THR A 146 -12.93 -5.91 10.25
N GLU A 147 -12.89 -7.21 10.55
CA GLU A 147 -14.04 -7.90 11.18
C GLU A 147 -14.31 -7.40 12.60
N VAL A 148 -13.29 -6.87 13.28
CA VAL A 148 -13.46 -6.20 14.57
C VAL A 148 -14.38 -4.99 14.43
N ILE A 149 -14.19 -4.16 13.37
CA ILE A 149 -15.06 -3.02 13.08
C ILE A 149 -16.51 -3.49 12.88
N VAL A 150 -16.71 -4.55 12.09
CA VAL A 150 -18.05 -5.11 11.84
C VAL A 150 -18.74 -5.52 13.15
N HIS A 151 -18.02 -6.21 14.03
CA HIS A 151 -18.57 -6.62 15.34
C HIS A 151 -18.84 -5.44 16.28
N LEU A 152 -17.99 -4.41 16.28
CA LEU A 152 -18.24 -3.19 17.04
C LEU A 152 -19.51 -2.48 16.56
N ILE A 153 -19.74 -2.41 15.23
CA ILE A 153 -20.96 -1.86 14.65
C ILE A 153 -22.17 -2.71 15.07
N ALA A 154 -22.07 -4.05 14.98
CA ALA A 154 -23.15 -4.97 15.33
C ALA A 154 -23.56 -4.88 16.81
N THR A 155 -22.59 -4.63 17.70
CA THR A 155 -22.82 -4.60 19.16
C THR A 155 -23.08 -3.20 19.72
N SER A 156 -23.01 -2.16 18.88
CA SER A 156 -23.34 -0.79 19.27
C SER A 156 -24.82 -0.66 19.64
N THR A 157 -25.11 0.16 20.65
CA THR A 157 -26.47 0.42 21.15
C THR A 157 -27.20 1.51 20.40
N TYR A 158 -26.55 2.19 19.47
CA TYR A 158 -27.19 3.19 18.61
C TYR A 158 -28.13 2.53 17.59
N VAL A 159 -29.13 3.30 17.11
CA VAL A 159 -30.15 2.76 16.20
C VAL A 159 -29.67 2.82 14.73
N GLY A 160 -29.15 3.95 14.29
CA GLY A 160 -28.72 4.17 12.89
C GLY A 160 -27.37 3.54 12.59
N VAL A 161 -27.19 2.96 11.39
CA VAL A 161 -25.91 2.35 10.98
C VAL A 161 -24.76 3.36 11.01
N LEU A 162 -25.01 4.63 10.65
CA LEU A 162 -24.01 5.69 10.69
C LEU A 162 -23.53 5.97 12.12
N ASP A 163 -24.47 6.12 13.06
CA ASP A 163 -24.12 6.33 14.47
C ASP A 163 -23.39 5.13 15.07
N ARG A 164 -23.78 3.90 14.71
CA ARG A 164 -23.08 2.66 15.08
C ARG A 164 -21.65 2.63 14.53
N MET A 165 -21.45 3.08 13.28
CA MET A 165 -20.11 3.19 12.69
C MET A 165 -19.23 4.21 13.44
N ILE A 166 -19.79 5.38 13.76
CA ILE A 166 -19.09 6.42 14.52
C ILE A 166 -18.71 5.89 15.92
N ASP A 167 -19.64 5.20 16.59
CA ASP A 167 -19.39 4.59 17.90
C ASP A 167 -18.29 3.52 17.83
N ALA A 168 -18.33 2.65 16.84
CA ALA A 168 -17.30 1.64 16.58
C ALA A 168 -15.93 2.29 16.32
N LEU A 169 -15.87 3.28 15.45
CA LEU A 169 -14.62 3.92 15.04
C LEU A 169 -13.99 4.80 16.13
N LYS A 170 -14.75 5.20 17.15
CA LYS A 170 -14.19 5.83 18.37
C LYS A 170 -13.46 4.86 19.29
N GLN A 171 -13.65 3.57 19.12
CA GLN A 171 -13.03 2.51 19.93
C GLN A 171 -11.77 1.95 19.29
N VAL A 172 -11.59 2.09 17.97
CA VAL A 172 -10.43 1.56 17.26
C VAL A 172 -9.24 2.53 17.30
N GLU A 173 -8.05 1.97 17.41
CA GLU A 173 -6.77 2.64 17.22
C GLU A 173 -6.13 2.08 15.94
N GLY A 174 -5.51 2.93 15.14
CA GLY A 174 -4.87 2.51 13.90
C GLY A 174 -5.07 3.48 12.76
N ALA A 175 -4.52 3.13 11.60
CA ALA A 175 -4.69 3.88 10.37
C ALA A 175 -5.69 3.15 9.48
N TYR A 176 -6.65 3.90 8.93
CA TYR A 176 -7.65 3.32 8.04
C TYR A 176 -8.20 4.32 7.01
N SER A 177 -8.45 3.79 5.82
CA SER A 177 -9.36 4.36 4.84
C SER A 177 -10.41 3.29 4.51
N LEU A 178 -11.67 3.60 4.77
CA LEU A 178 -12.78 2.67 4.63
C LEU A 178 -13.71 3.10 3.50
N ALA A 179 -14.20 2.13 2.75
CA ALA A 179 -15.38 2.28 1.91
C ALA A 179 -16.43 1.28 2.39
N ALA A 180 -17.61 1.78 2.76
CA ALA A 180 -18.72 0.95 3.19
C ALA A 180 -19.93 1.16 2.29
N LEU A 181 -20.76 0.13 2.15
CA LEU A 181 -21.99 0.14 1.35
C LEU A 181 -23.15 -0.39 2.18
N THR A 182 -24.23 0.38 2.20
CA THR A 182 -25.54 0.02 2.75
C THR A 182 -26.57 0.02 1.62
N PRO A 183 -27.84 -0.40 1.86
CA PRO A 183 -28.89 -0.24 0.86
C PRO A 183 -29.05 1.20 0.34
N ASP A 184 -28.88 2.19 1.21
CA ASP A 184 -29.23 3.58 0.91
C ASP A 184 -28.03 4.50 0.69
N SER A 185 -26.80 4.04 1.05
CA SER A 185 -25.62 4.92 1.01
C SER A 185 -24.31 4.18 0.74
N MET A 186 -23.36 4.93 0.16
CA MET A 186 -21.95 4.60 0.18
C MET A 186 -21.23 5.57 1.12
N ILE A 187 -20.39 5.04 2.01
CA ILE A 187 -19.74 5.82 3.06
C ILE A 187 -18.22 5.70 2.90
N GLY A 188 -17.54 6.84 2.75
CA GLY A 188 -16.09 6.92 2.75
C GLY A 188 -15.59 7.51 4.06
N ILE A 189 -14.58 6.87 4.68
CA ILE A 189 -14.07 7.34 5.99
C ILE A 189 -12.56 7.29 5.98
N ARG A 190 -11.94 8.31 6.55
CA ARG A 190 -10.51 8.40 6.74
C ARG A 190 -10.17 8.55 8.22
N ASP A 191 -9.12 7.88 8.69
CA ASP A 191 -8.70 7.93 10.11
C ASP A 191 -8.43 9.36 10.60
N PRO A 192 -8.46 9.62 11.93
CA PRO A 192 -8.32 10.97 12.49
C PRO A 192 -7.02 11.68 12.15
N LEU A 193 -5.95 10.95 11.78
CA LEU A 193 -4.68 11.50 11.32
C LEU A 193 -4.56 11.52 9.80
N GLY A 194 -5.46 10.83 9.09
CA GLY A 194 -5.44 10.71 7.63
C GLY A 194 -4.19 10.00 7.12
N VAL A 195 -3.74 8.95 7.81
CA VAL A 195 -2.50 8.24 7.45
C VAL A 195 -2.61 7.62 6.07
N ARG A 196 -3.74 6.92 5.78
CA ARG A 196 -3.99 6.30 4.48
C ARG A 196 -4.73 7.25 3.54
N PRO A 197 -4.47 7.19 2.22
CA PRO A 197 -5.13 8.04 1.25
C PRO A 197 -6.56 7.58 0.95
N LEU A 198 -7.45 8.53 0.70
CA LEU A 198 -8.78 8.32 0.14
C LEU A 198 -9.20 9.58 -0.60
N VAL A 199 -9.65 9.43 -1.84
CA VAL A 199 -10.06 10.52 -2.72
C VAL A 199 -11.50 10.37 -3.18
N LEU A 200 -12.12 11.51 -3.45
CA LEU A 200 -13.47 11.63 -4.00
C LEU A 200 -13.38 12.06 -5.47
N GLY A 201 -14.10 11.36 -6.33
CA GLY A 201 -14.26 11.67 -7.74
C GLY A 201 -15.72 11.68 -8.15
N VAL A 202 -15.96 12.12 -9.37
CA VAL A 202 -17.30 12.11 -10.01
C VAL A 202 -17.16 11.68 -11.47
N LEU A 203 -18.01 10.77 -11.89
CA LEU A 203 -18.15 10.33 -13.28
C LEU A 203 -19.62 10.52 -13.67
N ASP A 204 -19.87 11.39 -14.65
CA ASP A 204 -21.23 11.84 -14.98
C ASP A 204 -21.96 12.35 -13.73
N ASN A 205 -22.97 11.63 -13.23
CA ASN A 205 -23.67 11.93 -11.99
C ASN A 205 -23.34 10.97 -10.84
N ALA A 206 -22.45 10.01 -11.07
CA ALA A 206 -22.05 9.03 -10.07
C ALA A 206 -20.88 9.51 -9.22
N TRP A 207 -20.90 9.18 -7.93
CA TRP A 207 -19.82 9.45 -7.01
C TRP A 207 -18.86 8.27 -6.94
N ILE A 208 -17.57 8.59 -6.88
CA ILE A 208 -16.48 7.60 -6.85
C ILE A 208 -15.63 7.84 -5.61
N LEU A 209 -15.32 6.77 -4.88
CA LEU A 209 -14.29 6.73 -3.84
C LEU A 209 -13.12 5.87 -4.34
N ALA A 210 -11.89 6.32 -4.12
CA ALA A 210 -10.70 5.57 -4.51
C ALA A 210 -9.54 5.84 -3.56
N SER A 211 -8.63 4.87 -3.42
CA SER A 211 -7.38 5.08 -2.68
C SER A 211 -6.46 6.10 -3.35
N GLU A 212 -6.44 6.15 -4.70
CA GLU A 212 -5.59 7.04 -5.48
C GLU A 212 -6.30 7.63 -6.70
N THR A 213 -5.81 8.79 -7.16
CA THR A 213 -6.38 9.47 -8.35
C THR A 213 -6.15 8.70 -9.65
N CYS A 214 -5.07 7.89 -9.77
CA CYS A 214 -4.85 7.06 -10.96
C CYS A 214 -6.03 6.10 -11.25
N ALA A 215 -6.79 5.71 -10.22
CA ALA A 215 -7.98 4.90 -10.39
C ALA A 215 -9.18 5.70 -10.91
N LEU A 216 -9.22 7.00 -10.67
CA LEU A 216 -10.19 7.91 -11.28
C LEU A 216 -9.87 8.11 -12.76
N ASP A 217 -8.60 8.32 -13.07
CA ASP A 217 -8.12 8.60 -14.44
C ASP A 217 -8.47 7.44 -15.40
N ILE A 218 -8.27 6.17 -14.96
CA ILE A 218 -8.53 5.01 -15.83
C ILE A 218 -10.00 4.88 -16.23
N ILE A 219 -10.93 5.33 -15.38
CA ILE A 219 -12.36 5.29 -15.68
C ILE A 219 -12.89 6.60 -16.26
N GLY A 220 -12.01 7.60 -16.44
CA GLY A 220 -12.40 8.93 -16.91
C GLY A 220 -13.17 9.78 -15.90
N ALA A 221 -13.09 9.45 -14.61
CA ALA A 221 -13.73 10.23 -13.56
C ALA A 221 -12.93 11.49 -13.24
N ARG A 222 -13.65 12.59 -12.97
CA ARG A 222 -13.03 13.84 -12.54
C ARG A 222 -12.72 13.79 -11.04
N PHE A 223 -11.48 14.07 -10.67
CA PHE A 223 -11.07 14.26 -9.29
C PHE A 223 -11.80 15.47 -8.68
N VAL A 224 -12.34 15.31 -7.48
CA VAL A 224 -13.01 16.39 -6.73
C VAL A 224 -12.08 16.91 -5.65
N ARG A 225 -11.66 16.04 -4.73
CA ARG A 225 -10.73 16.36 -3.64
C ARG A 225 -10.26 15.09 -2.89
N ASP A 226 -9.21 15.22 -2.11
CA ASP A 226 -8.92 14.26 -1.05
C ASP A 226 -9.99 14.36 0.06
N LEU A 227 -10.24 13.27 0.77
CA LEU A 227 -10.94 13.33 2.04
C LEU A 227 -9.97 13.88 3.10
N ASP A 228 -10.48 14.74 3.97
CA ASP A 228 -9.69 15.26 5.09
C ASP A 228 -9.39 14.18 6.14
N ALA A 229 -8.40 14.42 6.98
CA ALA A 229 -8.17 13.60 8.17
C ALA A 229 -9.38 13.63 9.11
N GLY A 230 -9.85 12.45 9.54
CA GLY A 230 -11.01 12.27 10.39
C GLY A 230 -12.37 12.59 9.72
N GLU A 231 -12.38 12.69 8.40
CA GLU A 231 -13.61 12.96 7.65
C GLU A 231 -14.36 11.67 7.32
N MET A 232 -15.68 11.76 7.38
CA MET A 232 -16.64 10.79 6.89
C MET A 232 -17.52 11.46 5.84
N VAL A 233 -17.57 10.92 4.63
CA VAL A 233 -18.50 11.33 3.57
C VAL A 233 -19.60 10.29 3.43
N ILE A 234 -20.84 10.74 3.38
CA ILE A 234 -22.04 9.94 3.20
C ILE A 234 -22.64 10.31 1.84
N ILE A 235 -22.71 9.35 0.95
CA ILE A 235 -23.20 9.51 -0.41
C ILE A 235 -24.51 8.76 -0.54
N THR A 236 -25.56 9.47 -0.89
CA THR A 236 -26.93 8.97 -1.07
C THR A 236 -27.49 9.44 -2.41
N GLU A 237 -28.70 9.02 -2.75
CA GLU A 237 -29.42 9.54 -3.92
C GLU A 237 -29.73 11.05 -3.82
N GLU A 238 -29.81 11.59 -2.60
CA GLU A 238 -30.02 13.01 -2.35
C GLU A 238 -28.75 13.86 -2.54
N GLY A 239 -27.57 13.21 -2.58
CA GLY A 239 -26.28 13.88 -2.75
C GLY A 239 -25.22 13.40 -1.77
N ILE A 240 -24.28 14.29 -1.45
CA ILE A 240 -23.15 14.03 -0.56
C ILE A 240 -23.22 14.92 0.69
N GLU A 241 -23.05 14.30 1.84
CA GLU A 241 -22.82 14.96 3.12
C GLU A 241 -21.42 14.65 3.65
N SER A 242 -20.79 15.62 4.30
CA SER A 242 -19.46 15.46 4.93
C SER A 242 -19.54 15.85 6.40
N ILE A 243 -19.09 14.97 7.28
CA ILE A 243 -19.02 15.19 8.72
C ILE A 243 -17.61 14.86 9.26
N LYS A 244 -17.25 15.43 10.39
CA LYS A 244 -16.02 15.13 11.14
C LYS A 244 -16.37 14.66 12.55
N PRO A 245 -16.69 13.36 12.71
CA PRO A 245 -17.23 12.83 13.98
C PRO A 245 -16.17 12.63 15.07
N PHE A 246 -14.90 12.84 14.75
CA PHE A 246 -13.77 12.65 15.68
C PHE A 246 -13.23 13.98 16.19
N PRO A 247 -12.58 14.00 17.37
CA PRO A 247 -11.84 15.17 17.82
C PRO A 247 -10.81 15.62 16.77
N PRO A 248 -10.68 16.92 16.50
CA PRO A 248 -9.70 17.41 15.51
C PRO A 248 -8.28 17.02 15.89
N GLN A 249 -7.54 16.44 14.94
CA GLN A 249 -6.13 16.15 15.07
C GLN A 249 -5.35 16.78 13.91
N LYS A 250 -4.06 17.03 14.11
CA LYS A 250 -3.18 17.45 13.00
C LYS A 250 -2.95 16.25 12.09
N SER A 251 -3.22 16.42 10.80
CA SER A 251 -2.98 15.37 9.81
C SER A 251 -1.51 14.90 9.82
N ARG A 252 -1.33 13.58 9.68
CA ARG A 252 -0.02 12.92 9.58
C ARG A 252 -0.06 11.84 8.50
N ASN A 253 -0.20 12.28 7.25
CA ASN A 253 -0.22 11.37 6.10
C ASN A 253 1.08 10.57 6.00
N CYS A 254 1.00 9.34 5.52
CA CYS A 254 2.17 8.50 5.32
C CYS A 254 3.11 9.13 4.28
N ILE A 255 4.34 9.46 4.69
CA ILE A 255 5.33 10.03 3.77
C ILE A 255 5.84 8.99 2.78
N PHE A 256 5.78 7.70 3.12
CA PHE A 256 6.24 6.61 2.29
C PHE A 256 5.38 6.39 1.04
N GLU A 257 4.13 6.87 1.05
CA GLU A 257 3.28 6.94 -0.15
C GLU A 257 3.98 7.72 -1.27
N TYR A 258 4.61 8.86 -0.96
CA TYR A 258 5.35 9.66 -1.94
C TYR A 258 6.68 9.03 -2.36
N ILE A 259 7.30 8.23 -1.51
CA ILE A 259 8.58 7.57 -1.82
C ILE A 259 8.35 6.36 -2.73
N TYR A 260 7.38 5.50 -2.38
CA TYR A 260 7.24 4.20 -3.03
C TYR A 260 5.80 3.81 -3.40
N PHE A 261 4.82 3.82 -2.43
CA PHE A 261 3.56 3.11 -2.64
C PHE A 261 2.65 3.70 -3.69
N ALA A 262 2.36 5.00 -3.64
CA ALA A 262 1.47 5.60 -4.61
C ALA A 262 2.07 5.53 -6.02
N ARG A 263 1.23 5.34 -7.01
CA ARG A 263 1.69 5.38 -8.40
C ARG A 263 2.25 6.77 -8.74
N PRO A 264 3.30 6.84 -9.57
CA PRO A 264 3.89 8.14 -9.94
C PRO A 264 2.90 9.09 -10.62
N ASP A 265 1.91 8.57 -11.33
CA ASP A 265 0.86 9.35 -12.02
C ASP A 265 -0.26 9.82 -11.06
N SER A 266 -0.25 9.41 -9.79
CA SER A 266 -1.21 9.87 -8.80
C SER A 266 -0.90 11.28 -8.27
N VAL A 267 -1.97 11.98 -7.87
CA VAL A 267 -1.92 13.25 -7.15
C VAL A 267 -2.50 13.01 -5.75
N MET A 268 -1.78 13.40 -4.71
CA MET A 268 -2.18 13.28 -3.32
C MET A 268 -1.98 14.61 -2.63
N GLN A 269 -3.00 15.12 -1.93
CA GLN A 269 -2.94 16.40 -1.24
C GLN A 269 -2.42 17.55 -2.13
N ASN A 270 -2.96 17.62 -3.35
CA ASN A 270 -2.56 18.57 -4.38
C ASN A 270 -1.09 18.50 -4.80
N ARG A 271 -0.40 17.37 -4.56
CA ARG A 271 1.00 17.13 -4.96
C ARG A 271 1.09 15.95 -5.91
N SER A 272 1.75 16.16 -7.06
CA SER A 272 2.11 15.05 -7.95
C SER A 272 3.14 14.16 -7.26
N VAL A 273 2.88 12.86 -7.18
CA VAL A 273 3.82 11.86 -6.66
C VAL A 273 5.09 11.84 -7.50
N TYR A 274 4.96 11.91 -8.83
CA TYR A 274 6.10 11.94 -9.75
C TYR A 274 7.04 13.13 -9.50
N GLU A 275 6.48 14.36 -9.45
CA GLU A 275 7.29 15.56 -9.19
C GLU A 275 7.92 15.53 -7.79
N THR A 276 7.20 15.03 -6.79
CA THR A 276 7.74 14.86 -5.43
C THR A 276 8.95 13.92 -5.43
N ARG A 277 8.88 12.77 -6.13
CA ARG A 277 10.03 11.85 -6.27
C ARG A 277 11.21 12.50 -7.00
N LYS A 278 10.96 13.35 -7.99
CA LYS A 278 12.05 14.13 -8.62
C LYS A 278 12.69 15.11 -7.63
N PHE A 279 11.90 15.82 -6.82
CA PHE A 279 12.45 16.70 -5.77
C PHE A 279 13.25 15.90 -4.73
N ILE A 280 12.78 14.72 -4.34
CA ILE A 280 13.54 13.79 -3.49
C ILE A 280 14.91 13.48 -4.11
N GLY A 281 14.95 13.16 -5.40
CA GLY A 281 16.19 12.90 -6.12
C GLY A 281 17.12 14.11 -6.20
N ALA A 282 16.58 15.31 -6.39
CA ALA A 282 17.35 16.54 -6.40
C ALA A 282 17.97 16.83 -5.02
N GLU A 283 17.20 16.70 -3.93
CA GLU A 283 17.74 16.83 -2.57
C GLU A 283 18.83 15.79 -2.27
N LEU A 284 18.64 14.56 -2.71
CA LEU A 284 19.62 13.49 -2.58
C LEU A 284 20.94 13.83 -3.30
N ALA A 285 20.86 14.47 -4.47
CA ALA A 285 22.04 14.95 -5.20
C ALA A 285 22.75 16.09 -4.45
N ARG A 286 22.01 17.03 -3.86
CA ARG A 286 22.58 18.12 -3.05
C ARG A 286 23.34 17.59 -1.84
N GLU A 287 22.80 16.57 -1.18
CA GLU A 287 23.39 15.99 0.03
C GLU A 287 24.55 15.03 -0.24
N SER A 288 24.56 14.35 -1.38
CA SER A 288 25.46 13.19 -1.56
C SER A 288 26.01 13.03 -2.98
N SER A 289 26.28 14.11 -3.68
CA SER A 289 26.92 14.06 -5.01
C SER A 289 28.32 13.44 -4.94
N VAL A 290 28.68 12.65 -5.97
CA VAL A 290 30.01 12.10 -6.20
C VAL A 290 30.34 12.18 -7.69
N PRO A 291 31.63 12.25 -8.08
CA PRO A 291 32.02 12.21 -9.47
C PRO A 291 31.62 10.88 -10.12
N ALA A 292 30.80 10.92 -11.15
CA ALA A 292 30.36 9.73 -11.90
C ALA A 292 30.14 10.05 -13.38
N ASP A 293 30.00 9.03 -14.18
CA ASP A 293 29.85 9.13 -15.62
C ASP A 293 28.38 8.92 -16.06
N ALA A 294 27.55 8.31 -15.19
CA ALA A 294 26.12 8.09 -15.44
C ALA A 294 25.31 7.91 -14.16
N ILE A 295 24.07 8.40 -14.17
CA ILE A 295 23.03 8.11 -13.19
C ILE A 295 22.14 7.02 -13.77
N ILE A 296 21.96 5.92 -13.04
CA ILE A 296 21.18 4.76 -13.46
C ILE A 296 20.09 4.49 -12.43
N PRO A 297 18.80 4.47 -12.82
CA PRO A 297 17.73 4.10 -11.91
C PRO A 297 17.74 2.59 -11.62
N VAL A 298 17.37 2.22 -10.41
CA VAL A 298 16.87 0.87 -10.13
C VAL A 298 15.39 0.87 -10.55
N PRO A 299 15.03 0.15 -11.63
CA PRO A 299 13.69 0.23 -12.18
C PRO A 299 12.67 -0.58 -11.35
N ASP A 300 11.39 -0.15 -11.27
CA ASP A 300 10.86 1.07 -11.85
C ASP A 300 10.82 2.22 -10.83
N SER A 301 10.85 1.91 -9.54
CA SER A 301 10.59 2.81 -8.40
C SER A 301 11.62 3.94 -8.28
N GLY A 302 12.90 3.65 -8.52
CA GLY A 302 13.97 4.64 -8.48
C GLY A 302 14.00 5.63 -9.66
N THR A 303 13.21 5.39 -10.71
CA THR A 303 13.32 6.17 -11.97
C THR A 303 13.04 7.66 -11.79
N PRO A 304 11.96 8.14 -11.14
CA PRO A 304 11.73 9.57 -10.99
C PRO A 304 12.80 10.26 -10.13
N ALA A 305 13.27 9.59 -9.05
CA ALA A 305 14.33 10.10 -8.21
C ALA A 305 15.67 10.20 -8.97
N ALA A 306 16.01 9.21 -9.80
CA ALA A 306 17.18 9.25 -10.65
C ALA A 306 17.14 10.40 -11.66
N ILE A 307 15.97 10.69 -12.24
CA ILE A 307 15.79 11.86 -13.12
C ILE A 307 16.04 13.15 -12.37
N GLY A 308 15.49 13.30 -11.15
CA GLY A 308 15.70 14.46 -10.30
C GLY A 308 17.16 14.62 -9.88
N TYR A 309 17.82 13.52 -9.51
CA TYR A 309 19.23 13.48 -9.18
C TYR A 309 20.12 13.92 -10.36
N ALA A 310 19.85 13.39 -11.55
CA ALA A 310 20.59 13.73 -12.78
C ALA A 310 20.43 15.21 -13.14
N ALA A 311 19.22 15.74 -13.08
CA ALA A 311 18.94 17.14 -13.35
C ALA A 311 19.68 18.10 -12.41
N GLU A 312 19.76 17.77 -11.11
CA GLU A 312 20.43 18.59 -10.09
C GLU A 312 21.96 18.47 -10.17
N SER A 313 22.49 17.24 -10.37
CA SER A 313 23.93 17.00 -10.38
C SER A 313 24.60 17.35 -11.71
N GLY A 314 23.85 17.46 -12.80
CA GLY A 314 24.36 17.62 -14.16
C GLY A 314 25.01 16.37 -14.76
N ILE A 315 24.97 15.23 -14.06
CA ILE A 315 25.47 13.95 -14.55
C ILE A 315 24.41 13.29 -15.45
N PRO A 316 24.79 12.75 -16.63
CA PRO A 316 23.82 12.15 -17.55
C PRO A 316 23.00 11.02 -16.94
N PHE A 317 21.69 11.03 -17.21
CA PHE A 317 20.78 9.92 -16.92
C PHE A 317 20.89 8.86 -18.00
N GLU A 318 21.02 7.59 -17.61
CA GLU A 318 21.14 6.47 -18.54
C GLU A 318 20.32 5.25 -18.07
N LEU A 319 19.68 4.56 -18.99
CA LEU A 319 19.01 3.27 -18.71
C LEU A 319 20.06 2.15 -18.69
N GLY A 320 20.89 2.12 -17.66
CA GLY A 320 21.92 1.10 -17.46
C GLY A 320 21.37 -0.22 -16.94
N ILE A 321 20.13 -0.24 -16.44
CA ILE A 321 19.38 -1.43 -16.03
C ILE A 321 18.07 -1.45 -16.83
N ILE A 322 17.78 -2.58 -17.48
CA ILE A 322 16.54 -2.79 -18.23
C ILE A 322 15.72 -3.86 -17.52
N ARG A 323 14.46 -3.54 -17.22
CA ARG A 323 13.50 -4.51 -16.70
C ARG A 323 12.87 -5.31 -17.85
N ASN A 324 12.79 -6.62 -17.69
CA ASN A 324 12.08 -7.48 -18.61
C ASN A 324 10.60 -7.57 -18.22
N HIS A 325 9.72 -6.89 -18.97
CA HIS A 325 8.29 -6.86 -18.70
C HIS A 325 7.56 -8.17 -19.06
N TYR A 326 8.20 -9.08 -19.81
CA TYR A 326 7.62 -10.36 -20.23
C TYR A 326 7.84 -11.50 -19.23
N VAL A 327 8.65 -11.31 -18.20
CA VAL A 327 8.83 -12.29 -17.13
C VAL A 327 7.70 -12.13 -16.11
N GLY A 328 6.62 -12.88 -16.32
CA GLY A 328 5.53 -13.02 -15.36
C GLY A 328 5.91 -13.93 -14.19
N ARG A 329 5.12 -13.93 -13.10
CA ARG A 329 5.27 -14.79 -11.91
C ARG A 329 5.08 -16.30 -12.17
N THR A 330 4.88 -16.72 -13.42
CA THR A 330 4.49 -18.08 -13.82
C THR A 330 5.65 -19.02 -14.13
N PHE A 331 6.90 -18.63 -13.95
CA PHE A 331 8.01 -19.56 -14.08
C PHE A 331 8.14 -20.37 -12.78
N ILE A 332 7.56 -21.58 -12.76
CA ILE A 332 7.81 -22.58 -11.73
C ILE A 332 9.25 -23.05 -11.93
N GLU A 333 10.14 -22.65 -11.04
CA GLU A 333 11.55 -22.96 -11.10
C GLU A 333 11.82 -24.37 -10.53
N PRO A 334 12.31 -25.32 -11.34
CA PRO A 334 12.45 -26.71 -10.91
C PRO A 334 13.68 -26.98 -10.04
N SER A 335 14.57 -26.01 -9.77
CA SER A 335 15.74 -26.21 -8.92
C SER A 335 16.28 -24.94 -8.28
N ASP A 336 16.98 -25.07 -7.13
CA ASP A 336 17.59 -23.95 -6.40
C ASP A 336 18.62 -23.17 -7.23
N GLN A 337 19.31 -23.82 -8.18
CA GLN A 337 20.23 -23.15 -9.10
C GLN A 337 19.53 -22.17 -10.06
N ILE A 338 18.29 -22.46 -10.44
CA ILE A 338 17.52 -21.58 -11.32
C ILE A 338 16.94 -20.41 -10.54
N ARG A 339 16.63 -20.57 -9.23
CA ARG A 339 16.17 -19.45 -8.36
C ARG A 339 17.19 -18.31 -8.28
N HIS A 340 18.50 -18.60 -8.30
CA HIS A 340 19.54 -17.57 -8.39
C HIS A 340 19.53 -16.80 -9.71
N LEU A 341 18.89 -17.33 -10.76
CA LEU A 341 18.69 -16.64 -12.04
C LEU A 341 17.46 -15.71 -12.04
N GLY A 342 16.55 -15.81 -11.06
CA GLY A 342 15.28 -15.06 -11.02
C GLY A 342 15.48 -13.55 -11.12
N VAL A 343 16.46 -12.96 -10.41
CA VAL A 343 16.78 -11.53 -10.56
C VAL A 343 17.37 -11.22 -11.94
N LYS A 344 18.17 -12.12 -12.51
CA LYS A 344 18.68 -11.96 -13.88
C LYS A 344 17.57 -12.04 -14.94
N LEU A 345 16.47 -12.73 -14.65
CA LEU A 345 15.32 -12.78 -15.55
C LEU A 345 14.52 -11.47 -15.53
N LYS A 346 14.42 -10.82 -14.34
CA LYS A 346 13.67 -9.57 -14.18
C LYS A 346 14.47 -8.34 -14.64
N HIS A 347 15.80 -8.33 -14.42
CA HIS A 347 16.66 -7.18 -14.70
C HIS A 347 17.91 -7.59 -15.46
N ASN A 348 18.33 -6.78 -16.41
CA ASN A 348 19.56 -6.96 -17.16
C ASN A 348 20.35 -5.67 -17.26
N ALA A 349 21.66 -5.73 -17.05
CA ALA A 349 22.55 -4.59 -17.23
C ALA A 349 22.78 -4.29 -18.71
N ASN A 350 22.64 -3.03 -19.09
CA ASN A 350 22.97 -2.52 -20.43
C ASN A 350 24.48 -2.26 -20.51
N ARG A 351 25.27 -3.26 -20.91
CA ARG A 351 26.73 -3.21 -20.93
C ARG A 351 27.30 -1.97 -21.64
N ALA A 352 26.73 -1.58 -22.78
CA ALA A 352 27.20 -0.44 -23.55
C ALA A 352 27.18 0.88 -22.75
N HIS A 353 26.31 0.96 -21.74
CA HIS A 353 26.16 2.15 -20.88
C HIS A 353 26.81 1.99 -19.51
N VAL A 354 27.37 0.82 -19.19
CA VAL A 354 27.93 0.49 -17.86
C VAL A 354 29.43 0.22 -17.92
N GLU A 355 29.91 -0.49 -18.93
CA GLU A 355 31.28 -0.99 -19.02
C GLU A 355 32.31 0.17 -18.96
N GLY A 356 33.27 0.05 -18.04
CA GLY A 356 34.32 1.04 -17.78
C GLY A 356 33.89 2.32 -17.08
N LYS A 357 32.60 2.53 -16.80
CA LYS A 357 32.04 3.75 -16.20
C LYS A 357 31.98 3.68 -14.69
N ARG A 358 32.02 4.87 -14.06
CA ARG A 358 31.60 5.13 -12.70
C ARG A 358 30.09 5.39 -12.74
N VAL A 359 29.32 4.58 -12.06
CA VAL A 359 27.86 4.69 -12.10
C VAL A 359 27.28 5.01 -10.72
N ILE A 360 26.24 5.83 -10.69
CA ILE A 360 25.41 6.05 -9.51
C ILE A 360 24.09 5.32 -9.72
N LEU A 361 23.84 4.34 -8.90
CA LEU A 361 22.53 3.67 -8.82
C LEU A 361 21.62 4.46 -7.88
N VAL A 362 20.44 4.85 -8.36
CA VAL A 362 19.44 5.52 -7.53
C VAL A 362 18.27 4.58 -7.31
N ASP A 363 17.99 4.28 -6.05
CA ASP A 363 16.87 3.44 -5.62
C ASP A 363 15.99 4.19 -4.63
N ASP A 364 14.75 3.76 -4.41
CA ASP A 364 13.82 4.39 -3.48
C ASP A 364 14.14 4.09 -2.01
N SER A 365 14.45 2.84 -1.68
CA SER A 365 14.66 2.38 -0.31
C SER A 365 15.51 1.10 -0.24
N ILE A 366 16.06 0.79 0.94
CA ILE A 366 16.66 -0.51 1.26
C ILE A 366 15.93 -1.09 2.48
N VAL A 367 15.47 -2.34 2.36
CA VAL A 367 14.80 -3.07 3.43
C VAL A 367 15.74 -4.14 3.99
N ARG A 368 15.87 -5.30 3.35
CA ARG A 368 16.80 -6.39 3.71
C ARG A 368 18.15 -6.29 3.02
N GLY A 369 18.25 -5.56 1.91
CA GLY A 369 19.46 -5.34 1.12
C GLY A 369 19.79 -6.46 0.12
N THR A 370 19.00 -7.52 0.04
CA THR A 370 19.26 -8.67 -0.84
C THR A 370 19.18 -8.31 -2.33
N THR A 371 18.21 -7.49 -2.71
CA THR A 371 18.07 -6.96 -4.08
C THR A 371 19.22 -6.04 -4.43
N SER A 372 19.61 -5.15 -3.52
CA SER A 372 20.73 -4.22 -3.73
C SER A 372 22.04 -4.95 -3.99
N VAL A 373 22.36 -6.01 -3.22
CA VAL A 373 23.54 -6.86 -3.44
C VAL A 373 23.56 -7.43 -4.86
N LYS A 374 22.45 -8.04 -5.30
CA LYS A 374 22.35 -8.66 -6.64
C LYS A 374 22.44 -7.65 -7.78
N ILE A 375 21.86 -6.47 -7.61
CA ILE A 375 21.96 -5.39 -8.60
C ILE A 375 23.40 -4.91 -8.72
N VAL A 376 24.09 -4.72 -7.60
CA VAL A 376 25.50 -4.31 -7.60
C VAL A 376 26.40 -5.37 -8.23
N GLU A 377 26.20 -6.65 -7.90
CA GLU A 377 26.90 -7.77 -8.56
C GLU A 377 26.66 -7.77 -10.08
N MET A 378 25.43 -7.54 -10.52
CA MET A 378 25.08 -7.48 -11.94
C MET A 378 25.81 -6.32 -12.63
N MET A 379 25.90 -5.14 -12.00
CA MET A 379 26.61 -3.98 -12.55
C MET A 379 28.11 -4.22 -12.61
N ARG A 380 28.71 -4.82 -11.57
CA ARG A 380 30.12 -5.22 -11.56
C ARG A 380 30.43 -6.24 -12.68
N ASN A 381 29.58 -7.24 -12.83
CA ASN A 381 29.70 -8.25 -13.89
C ASN A 381 29.51 -7.66 -15.30
N ALA A 382 28.81 -6.54 -15.42
CA ALA A 382 28.68 -5.78 -16.67
C ALA A 382 29.88 -4.87 -16.94
N GLY A 383 30.88 -4.81 -16.03
CA GLY A 383 32.13 -4.08 -16.23
C GLY A 383 32.11 -2.65 -15.65
N ALA A 384 31.20 -2.30 -14.74
CA ALA A 384 31.25 -1.01 -14.04
C ALA A 384 32.59 -0.86 -13.29
N ARG A 385 33.24 0.29 -13.47
CA ARG A 385 34.52 0.61 -12.80
C ARG A 385 34.30 0.95 -11.33
N GLU A 386 33.31 1.79 -11.05
CA GLU A 386 32.85 2.16 -9.71
C GLU A 386 31.32 2.10 -9.68
N VAL A 387 30.77 1.67 -8.55
CA VAL A 387 29.33 1.61 -8.30
C VAL A 387 29.03 2.36 -7.01
N HIS A 388 28.37 3.49 -7.13
CA HIS A 388 27.88 4.29 -6.01
C HIS A 388 26.38 4.06 -5.86
N MET A 389 25.85 3.98 -4.64
CA MET A 389 24.42 3.80 -4.42
C MET A 389 23.85 4.98 -3.63
N ARG A 390 22.71 5.47 -4.08
CA ARG A 390 21.98 6.62 -3.53
C ARG A 390 20.54 6.25 -3.31
N ILE A 391 20.10 6.32 -2.06
CA ILE A 391 18.78 5.88 -1.63
C ILE A 391 17.90 7.11 -1.38
N ALA A 392 16.78 7.15 -2.10
CA ALA A 392 15.84 8.27 -2.12
C ALA A 392 14.90 8.31 -0.89
N SER A 393 15.32 7.70 0.20
CA SER A 393 14.67 7.75 1.51
C SER A 393 15.71 7.77 2.62
N PRO A 394 15.34 8.17 3.85
CA PRO A 394 16.13 7.88 5.03
C PRO A 394 16.23 6.37 5.30
N PRO A 395 17.22 5.92 6.11
CA PRO A 395 17.33 4.51 6.47
C PRO A 395 16.08 3.99 7.18
N THR A 396 15.48 2.91 6.67
CA THR A 396 14.31 2.26 7.29
C THR A 396 14.77 1.42 8.48
N LYS A 397 14.46 1.89 9.68
CA LYS A 397 14.92 1.29 10.94
C LYS A 397 13.82 0.63 11.78
N ASN A 398 12.57 0.91 11.48
CA ASN A 398 11.45 0.47 12.29
C ASN A 398 10.35 -0.11 11.39
N PRO A 399 9.64 -1.18 11.84
CA PRO A 399 8.50 -1.72 11.11
C PRO A 399 7.34 -0.71 11.05
N CYS A 400 6.46 -0.90 10.10
CA CYS A 400 5.20 -0.16 10.02
C CYS A 400 4.08 -0.95 10.73
N PHE A 401 3.19 -0.25 11.44
CA PHE A 401 2.00 -0.83 12.07
C PHE A 401 0.70 -0.24 11.50
N TYR A 402 0.77 0.50 10.40
CA TYR A 402 -0.34 1.28 9.83
C TYR A 402 -0.75 0.84 8.43
N GLY A 403 -0.49 -0.44 8.10
CA GLY A 403 -0.99 -1.07 6.88
C GLY A 403 0.07 -1.34 5.80
N VAL A 404 1.35 -1.04 6.07
CA VAL A 404 2.46 -1.48 5.21
C VAL A 404 3.03 -2.77 5.77
N ASP A 405 3.12 -3.81 4.94
CA ASP A 405 3.82 -5.02 5.34
C ASP A 405 5.32 -4.75 5.34
N THR A 406 5.90 -4.70 6.52
CA THR A 406 7.33 -4.53 6.73
C THR A 406 7.88 -5.72 7.50
N PRO A 407 9.10 -6.16 7.19
CA PRO A 407 9.76 -7.20 7.97
C PRO A 407 9.89 -6.81 9.44
N GLU A 408 10.07 -7.81 10.30
CA GLU A 408 10.40 -7.56 11.69
C GLU A 408 11.68 -6.71 11.80
N LYS A 409 11.79 -5.92 12.87
CA LYS A 409 12.93 -5.00 13.08
C LYS A 409 14.29 -5.69 12.97
N LYS A 410 14.38 -6.97 13.35
CA LYS A 410 15.62 -7.79 13.24
C LYS A 410 16.01 -8.11 11.79
N GLU A 411 15.09 -7.98 10.83
CA GLU A 411 15.33 -8.22 9.40
C GLU A 411 15.64 -6.93 8.62
N LEU A 412 15.36 -5.77 9.22
CA LEU A 412 15.65 -4.48 8.60
C LEU A 412 17.16 -4.20 8.65
N MET A 413 17.80 -4.11 7.48
CA MET A 413 19.25 -3.94 7.38
C MET A 413 19.75 -2.71 8.13
N ALA A 414 19.05 -1.58 8.00
CA ALA A 414 19.43 -0.32 8.66
C ALA A 414 19.12 -0.28 10.17
N ALA A 415 18.37 -1.27 10.70
CA ALA A 415 18.18 -1.45 12.14
C ALA A 415 19.31 -2.26 12.78
N GLN A 416 20.04 -3.06 11.99
CA GLN A 416 21.09 -3.98 12.46
C GLN A 416 22.50 -3.47 12.16
N MET A 417 22.67 -2.62 11.17
CA MET A 417 23.98 -2.23 10.64
C MET A 417 24.08 -0.71 10.49
N THR A 418 25.31 -0.22 10.65
CA THR A 418 25.67 1.15 10.24
C THR A 418 25.71 1.27 8.71
N ILE A 419 25.60 2.49 8.19
CA ILE A 419 25.66 2.71 6.72
C ILE A 419 27.00 2.19 6.14
N GLU A 420 28.10 2.26 6.89
CA GLU A 420 29.40 1.77 6.44
C GLU A 420 29.44 0.23 6.40
N GLU A 421 28.79 -0.45 7.32
CA GLU A 421 28.63 -1.92 7.28
C GLU A 421 27.73 -2.34 6.13
N MET A 422 26.59 -1.63 5.94
CA MET A 422 25.70 -1.85 4.79
C MET A 422 26.44 -1.67 3.47
N ARG A 423 27.26 -0.61 3.33
CA ARG A 423 28.10 -0.36 2.15
C ARG A 423 28.98 -1.57 1.81
N LYS A 424 29.62 -2.14 2.83
CA LYS A 424 30.51 -3.33 2.66
C LYS A 424 29.73 -4.57 2.25
N VAL A 425 28.57 -4.80 2.88
CA VAL A 425 27.72 -5.97 2.57
C VAL A 425 27.16 -5.87 1.15
N ILE A 426 26.67 -4.69 0.76
CA ILE A 426 26.12 -4.45 -0.58
C ILE A 426 27.22 -4.47 -1.66
N GLY A 427 28.47 -4.13 -1.30
CA GLY A 427 29.63 -4.19 -2.21
C GLY A 427 29.81 -2.95 -3.10
N VAL A 428 29.26 -1.79 -2.65
CA VAL A 428 29.37 -0.52 -3.37
C VAL A 428 30.59 0.30 -2.90
N ASP A 429 31.09 1.19 -3.77
CA ASP A 429 32.17 2.10 -3.43
C ASP A 429 31.74 3.17 -2.44
N THR A 430 30.54 3.72 -2.60
CA THR A 430 29.90 4.59 -1.61
C THR A 430 28.41 4.33 -1.51
N LEU A 431 27.86 4.49 -0.31
CA LEU A 431 26.43 4.39 -0.01
C LEU A 431 25.98 5.66 0.73
N ALA A 432 24.91 6.28 0.28
CA ALA A 432 24.28 7.38 1.01
C ALA A 432 22.75 7.28 0.90
N PHE A 433 22.09 7.70 1.97
CA PHE A 433 20.65 7.84 2.07
C PHE A 433 20.31 9.33 2.11
N LEU A 434 19.12 9.67 1.65
CA LEU A 434 18.57 11.00 1.87
C LEU A 434 18.41 11.25 3.38
N SER A 435 18.74 12.43 3.85
CA SER A 435 18.50 12.81 5.23
C SER A 435 16.99 12.98 5.51
N MET A 436 16.57 12.89 6.77
CA MET A 436 15.20 13.20 7.16
C MET A 436 14.81 14.63 6.78
N ASP A 437 15.68 15.58 7.02
CA ASP A 437 15.43 16.98 6.65
C ASP A 437 15.41 17.19 5.14
N GLY A 438 16.24 16.46 4.38
CA GLY A 438 16.20 16.46 2.92
C GLY A 438 14.87 15.94 2.38
N LEU A 439 14.35 14.87 2.98
CA LEU A 439 13.02 14.35 2.63
C LEU A 439 11.92 15.40 2.89
N TYR A 440 11.96 16.06 4.03
CA TYR A 440 10.98 17.12 4.34
C TYR A 440 11.15 18.35 3.44
N ARG A 441 12.39 18.72 3.04
CA ARG A 441 12.59 19.78 2.03
C ARG A 441 12.00 19.42 0.68
N ALA A 442 12.14 18.18 0.25
CA ALA A 442 11.48 17.69 -0.97
C ALA A 442 9.96 17.75 -0.89
N MET A 443 9.41 17.63 0.33
CA MET A 443 7.99 17.80 0.63
C MET A 443 7.58 19.28 0.78
N GLY A 444 8.49 20.24 0.54
CA GLY A 444 8.20 21.67 0.63
C GLY A 444 8.23 22.26 2.04
N GLU A 445 8.73 21.50 3.01
CA GLU A 445 8.95 21.95 4.38
C GLU A 445 10.40 22.40 4.55
N SER A 446 10.70 23.23 5.56
CA SER A 446 12.10 23.62 5.84
C SER A 446 12.90 22.47 6.44
N ALA A 447 12.29 21.69 7.32
CA ALA A 447 12.81 20.50 8.00
C ALA A 447 11.68 19.75 8.72
N ARG A 448 12.01 18.57 9.28
CA ARG A 448 11.09 17.84 10.16
C ARG A 448 10.83 18.62 11.45
N ASN A 449 9.57 18.86 11.77
CA ASN A 449 9.21 19.40 13.08
C ASN A 449 9.14 18.26 14.12
N ASN A 450 10.17 18.12 14.96
CA ASN A 450 10.27 17.03 15.93
C ASN A 450 9.22 17.07 17.06
N GLN A 451 8.57 18.22 17.32
CA GLN A 451 7.51 18.35 18.31
C GLN A 451 6.13 18.04 17.73
N SER A 452 5.94 18.31 16.45
CA SER A 452 4.66 18.10 15.76
C SER A 452 4.92 17.78 14.29
N PRO A 453 5.38 16.55 13.97
CA PRO A 453 5.70 16.16 12.61
C PRO A 453 4.52 16.38 11.66
N GLN A 454 4.84 16.73 10.42
CA GLN A 454 3.85 17.01 9.38
C GLN A 454 3.32 15.73 8.73
N TYR A 455 4.13 14.65 8.78
CA TYR A 455 3.84 13.36 8.17
C TYR A 455 4.02 12.21 9.16
N CYS A 456 3.45 11.05 8.88
CA CYS A 456 3.84 9.80 9.49
C CYS A 456 5.13 9.32 8.80
N ASP A 457 6.21 9.31 9.53
CA ASP A 457 7.54 8.88 9.13
C ASP A 457 8.14 7.82 10.08
N ALA A 458 7.26 7.11 10.79
CA ALA A 458 7.61 6.19 11.86
C ALA A 458 8.58 5.08 11.43
N CYS A 459 8.51 4.60 10.19
CA CYS A 459 9.45 3.63 9.63
C CYS A 459 10.91 4.12 9.65
N PHE A 460 11.12 5.43 9.59
CA PHE A 460 12.44 6.06 9.68
C PHE A 460 12.77 6.53 11.09
N SER A 461 11.84 7.28 11.72
CA SER A 461 12.07 7.99 13.00
C SER A 461 11.80 7.13 14.24
N GLY A 462 10.89 6.16 14.17
CA GLY A 462 10.33 5.45 15.33
C GLY A 462 9.27 6.25 16.09
N ASP A 463 8.85 7.42 15.57
CA ASP A 463 7.81 8.26 16.15
C ASP A 463 6.43 7.82 15.63
N TYR A 464 5.83 6.87 16.31
CA TYR A 464 4.52 6.32 15.96
C TYR A 464 3.40 7.25 16.46
N PRO A 465 2.60 7.85 15.54
CA PRO A 465 1.57 8.82 15.92
C PRO A 465 0.34 8.22 16.59
N ILE A 466 0.12 6.91 16.44
CA ILE A 466 -0.99 6.18 17.01
C ILE A 466 -0.43 5.13 17.96
N ARG A 467 -1.07 4.94 19.09
CA ARG A 467 -0.66 3.97 20.11
C ARG A 467 -0.62 2.55 19.54
N LEU A 468 0.35 1.76 19.96
CA LEU A 468 0.53 0.36 19.55
C LEU A 468 0.05 -0.57 20.67
N THR A 469 -1.24 -0.55 20.98
CA THR A 469 -1.84 -1.26 22.13
C THR A 469 -1.58 -2.75 22.10
N ASP A 470 -1.73 -3.43 20.94
CA ASP A 470 -1.52 -4.87 20.84
C ASP A 470 -0.05 -5.27 21.10
N ASN A 471 0.91 -4.42 20.74
CA ASN A 471 2.34 -4.63 21.00
C ASN A 471 2.68 -4.42 22.48
N GLU A 472 2.13 -3.36 23.09
CA GLU A 472 2.35 -3.03 24.51
C GLU A 472 1.77 -4.12 25.42
N ASP A 473 0.61 -4.67 25.09
CA ASP A 473 -0.08 -5.72 25.85
C ASP A 473 0.52 -7.11 25.62
N GLY A 474 1.52 -7.27 24.74
CA GLY A 474 2.12 -8.56 24.37
C GLY A 474 1.16 -9.51 23.66
N THR A 475 0.15 -8.97 22.99
CA THR A 475 -0.93 -9.72 22.33
C THR A 475 -0.64 -10.06 20.86
N GLU A 476 0.41 -9.49 20.30
CA GLU A 476 0.80 -9.59 18.88
C GLU A 476 0.90 -11.04 18.34
N ASN A 477 1.37 -11.98 19.17
CA ASN A 477 1.52 -13.39 18.82
C ASN A 477 0.31 -14.27 19.16
N SER A 478 -0.87 -13.70 19.31
CA SER A 478 -2.06 -14.47 19.65
C SER A 478 -2.58 -15.27 18.47
N GLN A 479 -2.83 -16.56 18.68
CA GLN A 479 -3.49 -17.39 17.67
C GLN A 479 -4.96 -16.92 17.50
N LEU A 480 -5.27 -16.37 16.31
CA LEU A 480 -6.58 -15.79 16.00
C LEU A 480 -7.58 -16.83 15.48
N SER A 481 -7.12 -17.98 14.98
CA SER A 481 -7.97 -19.07 14.51
C SER A 481 -7.32 -20.42 14.74
N PHE A 482 -8.13 -21.44 15.05
CA PHE A 482 -7.74 -22.86 15.12
C PHE A 482 -8.07 -23.61 13.82
N LEU A 483 -8.74 -22.97 12.87
CA LEU A 483 -9.08 -23.55 11.58
C LEU A 483 -7.95 -23.36 10.59
N THR A 484 -7.43 -24.48 10.04
CA THR A 484 -6.50 -24.47 8.91
C THR A 484 -7.30 -24.78 7.64
N GLU A 485 -7.31 -23.85 6.69
CA GLU A 485 -7.97 -24.04 5.39
C GLU A 485 -6.96 -24.57 4.37
N ILE A 486 -7.38 -25.57 3.60
CA ILE A 486 -6.62 -26.05 2.44
C ILE A 486 -7.04 -25.17 1.26
N VAL A 487 -6.16 -24.27 0.83
CA VAL A 487 -6.38 -23.48 -0.39
C VAL A 487 -6.41 -24.44 -1.56
N GLY A 488 -7.56 -24.57 -2.20
CA GLY A 488 -7.77 -25.49 -3.31
C GLY A 488 -6.78 -25.21 -4.44
N GLY A 489 -6.00 -26.23 -4.80
CA GLY A 489 -5.12 -26.16 -5.96
C GLY A 489 -5.94 -25.86 -7.22
N LYS A 490 -5.39 -25.07 -8.13
CA LYS A 490 -5.94 -24.84 -9.47
C LYS A 490 -6.28 -26.20 -10.11
N ARG A 491 -7.56 -26.41 -10.50
CA ARG A 491 -7.92 -27.43 -11.48
C ARG A 491 -7.63 -26.94 -12.87
#